data_ace063bf9a0048e1ce056f2606bd6120
#
_entry.id   ace063bf9a0048e1ce056f2606bd6120
#
_cell.length_a   1.000
_cell.length_b   1.000
_cell.length_c   1.000
_cell.angle_alpha   90.00
_cell.angle_beta   90.00
_cell.angle_gamma   90.00
#
_symmetry.space_group_name_H-M   'P 1'
#
loop_
_entity.id
_entity.type
_entity.pdbx_description
1 polymer ?
#
loop_
_entity_poly.entity_id
_entity_poly.type
_entity_poly.pdbx_seq_one_letter_code
_entity_poly.pdbx_strand_id
1 'polypeptide(L)'
;DLGSWKEILKMYHKNKNKHYKKKNVYYRPWGKYVNLFEGKGFLIKELFVKPKGILSLQKHHHRSEHWFVTQGTPKITLNKDSFFRKKNDHIFIPLEAIHRIENKGTKPVKIIEAQVGSILKESDIVRFQDVYGRAK
;
A
#
# COMPACT_ATOMS: atom_id res chain seq x y z
N ASP A 1 2.83 19.66 -20.62
CA ASP A 1 1.84 20.14 -19.68
C ASP A 1 0.86 19.05 -19.28
N LEU A 2 0.79 18.76 -18.00
CA LEU A 2 -0.13 17.80 -17.45
C LEU A 2 -1.48 18.44 -17.04
N GLY A 3 -1.77 19.65 -17.59
CA GLY A 3 -2.91 20.44 -17.15
C GLY A 3 -4.28 19.93 -17.58
N SER A 4 -4.38 18.93 -18.45
CA SER A 4 -5.68 18.43 -18.89
C SER A 4 -5.88 16.95 -18.49
N TRP A 5 -7.10 16.60 -18.12
CA TRP A 5 -7.50 15.21 -17.88
C TRP A 5 -7.23 14.31 -19.10
N LYS A 6 -7.35 14.86 -20.30
CA LYS A 6 -7.06 14.14 -21.55
C LYS A 6 -5.60 13.68 -21.61
N GLU A 7 -4.67 14.53 -21.21
CA GLU A 7 -3.24 14.18 -21.16
C GLU A 7 -2.95 13.15 -20.06
N ILE A 8 -3.56 13.30 -18.91
CA ILE A 8 -3.44 12.35 -17.80
C ILE A 8 -3.96 10.98 -18.21
N LEU A 9 -5.12 10.92 -18.89
CA LEU A 9 -5.69 9.67 -19.40
C LEU A 9 -4.79 9.02 -20.44
N LYS A 10 -4.18 9.79 -21.35
CA LYS A 10 -3.21 9.26 -22.32
C LYS A 10 -2.02 8.63 -21.61
N MET A 11 -1.47 9.29 -20.61
CA MET A 11 -0.36 8.75 -19.82
C MET A 11 -0.77 7.48 -19.08
N TYR A 12 -1.96 7.47 -18.49
CA TYR A 12 -2.51 6.29 -17.81
C TYR A 12 -2.62 5.10 -18.78
N HIS A 13 -3.21 5.31 -19.96
CA HIS A 13 -3.36 4.25 -20.96
C HIS A 13 -2.02 3.77 -21.52
N LYS A 14 -1.09 4.67 -21.75
CA LYS A 14 0.27 4.34 -22.19
C LYS A 14 1.00 3.50 -21.15
N ASN A 15 0.90 3.88 -19.89
CA ASN A 15 1.51 3.14 -18.79
C ASN A 15 0.81 1.81 -18.53
N LYS A 16 -0.53 1.75 -18.66
CA LYS A 16 -1.31 0.52 -18.56
C LYS A 16 -0.79 -0.54 -19.54
N ASN A 17 -0.56 -0.15 -20.79
CA ASN A 17 -0.02 -1.06 -21.80
C ASN A 17 1.42 -1.50 -21.53
N LYS A 18 2.22 -0.68 -20.84
CA LYS A 18 3.60 -0.97 -20.47
C LYS A 18 3.73 -1.76 -19.15
N HIS A 19 2.87 -1.50 -18.18
CA HIS A 19 3.07 -1.91 -16.79
C HIS A 19 2.09 -2.97 -16.28
N TYR A 20 0.99 -3.23 -16.96
CA TYR A 20 0.05 -4.31 -16.60
C TYR A 20 0.54 -5.69 -17.01
N LYS A 21 1.83 -5.87 -17.13
CA LYS A 21 2.41 -7.20 -17.26
C LYS A 21 2.38 -7.89 -15.90
N LYS A 22 2.11 -9.19 -15.89
CA LYS A 22 2.04 -10.06 -14.69
C LYS A 22 3.19 -9.85 -13.70
N LYS A 23 4.35 -9.38 -14.16
CA LYS A 23 5.56 -9.13 -13.36
C LYS A 23 5.48 -7.95 -12.39
N ASN A 24 4.42 -7.13 -12.43
CA ASN A 24 4.20 -6.05 -11.47
C ASN A 24 3.27 -6.44 -10.33
N VAL A 25 2.80 -7.67 -10.32
CA VAL A 25 1.93 -8.23 -9.27
C VAL A 25 2.78 -9.10 -8.34
N TYR A 26 2.71 -8.81 -7.05
CA TYR A 26 3.47 -9.52 -6.02
C TYR A 26 2.51 -10.16 -5.03
N TYR A 27 2.47 -11.50 -5.02
CA TYR A 27 1.61 -12.25 -4.11
C TYR A 27 2.26 -12.36 -2.73
N ARG A 28 1.44 -12.20 -1.70
CA ARG A 28 1.83 -12.25 -0.29
C ARG A 28 0.83 -13.11 0.49
N PRO A 29 1.20 -13.61 1.69
CA PRO A 29 0.27 -14.43 2.49
C PRO A 29 -1.06 -13.73 2.80
N TRP A 30 -1.07 -12.41 2.90
CA TRP A 30 -2.25 -11.60 3.21
C TRP A 30 -3.06 -11.16 1.98
N GLY A 31 -2.57 -11.41 0.77
CA GLY A 31 -3.21 -10.98 -0.46
C GLY A 31 -2.20 -10.72 -1.56
N LYS A 32 -2.18 -9.53 -2.10
CA LYS A 32 -1.23 -9.12 -3.14
C LYS A 32 -1.09 -7.61 -3.18
N TYR A 33 -0.02 -7.13 -3.80
CA TYR A 33 0.06 -5.74 -4.21
C TYR A 33 0.53 -5.64 -5.67
N VAL A 34 0.17 -4.53 -6.28
CA VAL A 34 0.54 -4.21 -7.66
C VAL A 34 1.28 -2.88 -7.67
N ASN A 35 2.48 -2.85 -8.26
CA ASN A 35 3.18 -1.58 -8.49
C ASN A 35 2.54 -0.90 -9.70
N LEU A 36 1.93 0.26 -9.48
CA LEU A 36 1.21 0.99 -10.52
C LEU A 36 2.10 2.00 -11.25
N PHE A 37 2.92 2.73 -10.49
CA PHE A 37 3.76 3.76 -11.05
C PHE A 37 4.94 4.05 -10.12
N GLU A 38 6.12 4.22 -10.68
CA GLU A 38 7.32 4.62 -9.96
C GLU A 38 7.89 5.88 -10.59
N GLY A 39 8.07 6.90 -9.77
CA GLY A 39 8.74 8.14 -10.15
C GLY A 39 9.96 8.39 -9.30
N LYS A 40 10.58 9.53 -9.48
CA LYS A 40 11.72 9.93 -8.67
C LYS A 40 11.24 10.27 -7.26
N GLY A 41 11.66 9.47 -6.27
CA GLY A 41 11.33 9.70 -4.88
C GLY A 41 9.95 9.25 -4.45
N PHE A 42 9.20 8.53 -5.29
CA PHE A 42 7.91 7.97 -4.91
C PHE A 42 7.54 6.70 -5.67
N LEU A 43 6.66 5.91 -5.08
CA LEU A 43 6.12 4.68 -5.65
C LEU A 43 4.64 4.57 -5.30
N ILE A 44 3.81 4.32 -6.29
CA ILE A 44 2.36 4.10 -6.10
C ILE A 44 2.05 2.62 -6.26
N LYS A 45 1.35 2.07 -5.26
CA LYS A 45 0.92 0.67 -5.23
C LYS A 45 -0.58 0.58 -5.03
N GLU A 46 -1.15 -0.55 -5.45
CA GLU A 46 -2.47 -0.96 -5.01
C GLU A 46 -2.33 -2.21 -4.14
N LEU A 47 -2.86 -2.16 -2.93
CA LEU A 47 -2.88 -3.29 -2.00
C LEU A 47 -4.23 -3.96 -2.04
N PHE A 48 -4.22 -5.30 -2.13
CA PHE A 48 -5.41 -6.14 -2.06
C PHE A 48 -5.27 -7.04 -0.84
N VAL A 49 -6.02 -6.75 0.20
CA VAL A 49 -5.99 -7.54 1.44
C VAL A 49 -7.20 -8.47 1.46
N LYS A 50 -6.93 -9.77 1.39
CA LYS A 50 -8.00 -10.78 1.39
C LYS A 50 -8.76 -10.76 2.72
N PRO A 51 -10.00 -11.28 2.76
CA PRO A 51 -10.69 -11.46 4.04
C PRO A 51 -9.81 -12.21 5.04
N LYS A 52 -9.73 -11.68 6.27
CA LYS A 52 -8.88 -12.19 7.37
C LYS A 52 -7.38 -12.03 7.15
N GLY A 53 -6.96 -11.37 6.05
CA GLY A 53 -5.55 -11.05 5.82
C GLY A 53 -5.03 -10.02 6.81
N ILE A 54 -3.79 -10.22 7.28
CA ILE A 54 -3.13 -9.35 8.26
C ILE A 54 -1.72 -9.09 7.79
N LEU A 55 -1.37 -7.83 7.54
CA LEU A 55 0.01 -7.46 7.25
C LEU A 55 0.84 -7.49 8.54
N SER A 56 2.16 -7.62 8.40
CA SER A 56 3.05 -7.55 9.56
C SER A 56 2.93 -6.19 10.26
N LEU A 57 3.16 -6.16 11.57
CA LEU A 57 3.38 -4.93 12.31
C LEU A 57 4.81 -4.47 11.98
N GLN A 58 4.94 -3.32 11.35
CA GLN A 58 6.19 -2.94 10.68
C GLN A 58 6.45 -1.44 10.70
N LYS A 59 7.68 -1.06 10.43
CA LYS A 59 8.06 0.33 10.15
C LYS A 59 9.09 0.41 9.03
N HIS A 60 9.29 1.61 8.50
CA HIS A 60 10.28 1.90 7.46
C HIS A 60 11.16 3.07 7.87
N HIS A 61 12.46 2.96 7.58
CA HIS A 61 13.45 3.98 7.95
C HIS A 61 13.57 5.12 6.94
N HIS A 62 13.20 4.87 5.67
CA HIS A 62 13.55 5.76 4.56
C HIS A 62 12.35 6.23 3.75
N ARG A 63 11.13 5.90 4.17
CA ARG A 63 9.91 6.32 3.47
C ARG A 63 8.75 6.57 4.42
N SER A 64 7.91 7.53 4.05
CA SER A 64 6.57 7.71 4.59
C SER A 64 5.56 7.13 3.61
N GLU A 65 4.32 6.95 4.04
CA GLU A 65 3.26 6.39 3.22
C GLU A 65 1.96 7.17 3.37
N HIS A 66 1.18 7.22 2.28
CA HIS A 66 -0.18 7.72 2.27
C HIS A 66 -1.08 6.59 1.79
N TRP A 67 -2.15 6.33 2.50
CA TRP A 67 -3.10 5.28 2.14
C TRP A 67 -4.47 5.86 1.86
N PHE A 68 -5.04 5.52 0.69
CA PHE A 68 -6.42 5.81 0.34
C PHE A 68 -7.21 4.51 0.32
N VAL A 69 -8.28 4.43 1.11
CA VAL A 69 -9.15 3.26 1.10
C VAL A 69 -10.12 3.39 -0.07
N THR A 70 -10.05 2.46 -1.02
CA THR A 70 -10.93 2.45 -2.18
C THR A 70 -12.04 1.41 -2.07
N GLN A 71 -11.86 0.40 -1.22
CA GLN A 71 -12.86 -0.65 -0.99
C GLN A 71 -12.66 -1.30 0.37
N GLY A 72 -13.76 -1.65 1.03
CA GLY A 72 -13.73 -2.38 2.30
C GLY A 72 -13.55 -1.48 3.51
N THR A 73 -13.36 -2.12 4.67
CA THR A 73 -13.25 -1.44 5.96
C THR A 73 -12.04 -1.98 6.72
N PRO A 74 -10.82 -1.55 6.36
CA PRO A 74 -9.62 -2.03 7.04
C PRO A 74 -9.54 -1.53 8.48
N LYS A 75 -8.96 -2.36 9.33
CA LYS A 75 -8.47 -1.96 10.65
C LYS A 75 -7.02 -1.53 10.49
N ILE A 76 -6.73 -0.31 10.91
CA ILE A 76 -5.39 0.28 10.83
C ILE A 76 -4.81 0.36 12.24
N THR A 77 -3.57 -0.08 12.39
CA THR A 77 -2.76 0.20 13.57
C THR A 77 -1.72 1.24 13.18
N LEU A 78 -1.64 2.31 13.95
CA LEU A 78 -0.65 3.38 13.76
C LEU A 78 -0.08 3.75 15.13
N ASN A 79 1.16 3.36 15.36
CA ASN A 79 1.83 3.44 16.65
C ASN A 79 1.01 2.73 17.74
N LYS A 80 0.49 3.46 18.73
CA LYS A 80 -0.32 2.90 19.82
C LYS A 80 -1.82 2.85 19.54
N ASP A 81 -2.26 3.45 18.44
CA ASP A 81 -3.67 3.59 18.09
C ASP A 81 -4.11 2.51 17.12
N SER A 82 -5.37 2.07 17.27
CA SER A 82 -6.01 1.19 16.29
C SER A 82 -7.41 1.71 16.02
N PHE A 83 -7.77 1.72 14.74
CA PHE A 83 -9.05 2.27 14.30
C PHE A 83 -9.47 1.66 12.97
N PHE A 84 -10.77 1.72 12.67
CA PHE A 84 -11.30 1.32 11.38
C PHE A 84 -11.38 2.52 10.45
N ARG A 85 -11.17 2.27 9.16
CA ARG A 85 -11.37 3.26 8.11
C ARG A 85 -12.25 2.67 7.03
N LYS A 86 -12.87 3.52 6.23
CA LYS A 86 -13.81 3.13 5.17
C LYS A 86 -13.44 3.77 3.85
N LYS A 87 -14.14 3.39 2.81
CA LYS A 87 -13.99 3.98 1.46
C LYS A 87 -13.95 5.50 1.52
N ASN A 88 -13.00 6.09 0.81
CA ASN A 88 -12.66 7.51 0.73
C ASN A 88 -11.84 8.06 1.90
N ASP A 89 -11.58 7.28 2.94
CA ASP A 89 -10.69 7.72 4.01
C ASP A 89 -9.23 7.69 3.55
N HIS A 90 -8.46 8.61 4.10
CA HIS A 90 -7.03 8.75 3.86
C HIS A 90 -6.26 8.69 5.19
N ILE A 91 -5.14 7.99 5.20
CA ILE A 91 -4.28 7.86 6.36
C ILE A 91 -2.85 8.21 5.96
N PHE A 92 -2.20 9.10 6.73
CA PHE A 92 -0.78 9.37 6.58
C PHE A 92 0.02 8.53 7.60
N ILE A 93 1.03 7.82 7.10
CA ILE A 93 1.96 7.02 7.91
C ILE A 93 3.31 7.74 7.88
N PRO A 94 3.70 8.44 8.96
CA PRO A 94 4.98 9.12 9.03
C PRO A 94 6.17 8.16 8.95
N LEU A 95 7.32 8.71 8.60
CA LEU A 95 8.59 8.00 8.69
C LEU A 95 8.75 7.39 10.10
N GLU A 96 9.25 6.16 10.20
CA GLU A 96 9.47 5.43 11.47
C GLU A 96 8.21 5.03 12.23
N ALA A 97 7.02 5.41 11.79
CA ALA A 97 5.79 5.03 12.47
C ALA A 97 5.53 3.52 12.33
N ILE A 98 5.18 2.89 13.43
CA ILE A 98 4.80 1.47 13.46
C ILE A 98 3.37 1.34 12.96
N HIS A 99 3.14 0.46 11.99
CA HIS A 99 1.84 0.38 11.35
C HIS A 99 1.49 -1.03 10.88
N ARG A 100 0.20 -1.27 10.71
CA ARG A 100 -0.37 -2.53 10.21
C ARG A 100 -1.74 -2.29 9.59
N ILE A 101 -2.04 -3.07 8.55
CA ILE A 101 -3.38 -3.18 7.98
C ILE A 101 -3.91 -4.57 8.30
N GLU A 102 -5.14 -4.65 8.76
CA GLU A 102 -5.89 -5.90 8.94
C GLU A 102 -7.23 -5.82 8.22
N ASN A 103 -7.62 -6.91 7.58
CA ASN A 103 -8.96 -7.07 7.05
C ASN A 103 -9.73 -8.07 7.93
N LYS A 104 -10.51 -7.57 8.87
CA LYS A 104 -11.34 -8.41 9.77
C LYS A 104 -12.67 -8.82 9.14
N GLY A 105 -12.98 -8.29 7.97
CA GLY A 105 -14.26 -8.50 7.29
C GLY A 105 -14.28 -9.75 6.42
N THR A 106 -15.40 -9.88 5.70
CA THR A 106 -15.64 -10.99 4.75
C THR A 106 -15.45 -10.56 3.29
N LYS A 107 -15.23 -9.27 3.05
CA LYS A 107 -15.01 -8.71 1.71
C LYS A 107 -13.56 -8.23 1.57
N PRO A 108 -13.00 -8.23 0.36
CA PRO A 108 -11.65 -7.72 0.14
C PRO A 108 -11.50 -6.24 0.52
N VAL A 109 -10.34 -5.88 1.00
CA VAL A 109 -9.93 -4.48 1.22
C VAL A 109 -8.99 -4.09 0.08
N LYS A 110 -9.21 -2.91 -0.48
CA LYS A 110 -8.32 -2.31 -1.48
C LYS A 110 -7.86 -0.94 -1.01
N ILE A 111 -6.55 -0.70 -1.11
CA ILE A 111 -5.91 0.53 -0.68
C ILE A 111 -4.93 0.98 -1.76
N ILE A 112 -4.98 2.27 -2.11
CA ILE A 112 -3.92 2.90 -2.90
C ILE A 112 -2.89 3.43 -1.92
N GLU A 113 -1.64 3.00 -2.07
CA GLU A 113 -0.52 3.40 -1.24
C GLU A 113 0.45 4.24 -2.05
N ALA A 114 0.75 5.44 -1.56
CA ALA A 114 1.82 6.26 -2.08
C ALA A 114 2.98 6.24 -1.10
N GLN A 115 4.13 5.71 -1.54
CA GLN A 115 5.38 5.73 -0.77
C GLN A 115 6.22 6.91 -1.23
N VAL A 116 6.73 7.69 -0.29
CA VAL A 116 7.58 8.84 -0.56
C VAL A 116 8.85 8.71 0.27
N GLY A 117 10.01 8.72 -0.38
CA GLY A 117 11.26 8.62 0.34
C GLY A 117 12.49 8.37 -0.52
N SER A 118 13.63 8.24 0.13
CA SER A 118 14.92 8.03 -0.52
C SER A 118 15.16 6.57 -0.91
N ILE A 119 14.54 5.62 -0.19
CA ILE A 119 14.64 4.18 -0.47
C ILE A 119 13.23 3.61 -0.49
N LEU A 120 12.83 3.06 -1.63
CA LEU A 120 11.49 2.53 -1.87
C LEU A 120 11.49 1.01 -2.08
N LYS A 121 12.49 0.33 -1.54
CA LYS A 121 12.65 -1.12 -1.64
C LYS A 121 11.90 -1.84 -0.53
N GLU A 122 11.38 -3.03 -0.82
CA GLU A 122 10.77 -3.90 0.18
C GLU A 122 11.74 -4.28 1.30
N SER A 123 13.04 -4.23 1.06
CA SER A 123 14.07 -4.49 2.09
C SER A 123 14.12 -3.42 3.19
N ASP A 124 13.57 -2.23 2.96
CA ASP A 124 13.44 -1.18 3.98
C ASP A 124 12.23 -1.46 4.88
N ILE A 125 12.31 -2.54 5.64
CA ILE A 125 11.24 -2.98 6.53
C ILE A 125 11.81 -3.57 7.81
N VAL A 126 11.26 -3.14 8.95
CA VAL A 126 11.46 -3.78 10.23
C VAL A 126 10.13 -4.38 10.67
N ARG A 127 10.06 -5.69 10.79
CA ARG A 127 8.86 -6.41 11.23
C ARG A 127 8.94 -6.72 12.71
N PHE A 128 7.90 -6.31 13.44
CA PHE A 128 7.79 -6.58 14.88
C PHE A 128 6.93 -7.82 15.16
N GLN A 129 5.85 -7.98 14.40
CA GLN A 129 4.92 -9.11 14.51
C GLN A 129 4.45 -9.50 13.12
N ASP A 130 4.40 -10.79 12.86
CA ASP A 130 3.89 -11.31 11.60
C ASP A 130 3.28 -12.68 11.82
N VAL A 131 1.96 -12.79 11.63
CA VAL A 131 1.21 -14.05 11.81
C VAL A 131 1.63 -15.14 10.82
N TYR A 132 2.32 -14.77 9.75
CA TYR A 132 2.84 -15.70 8.73
C TYR A 132 4.31 -16.09 8.96
N GLY A 133 4.92 -15.65 10.07
CA GLY A 133 6.27 -16.06 10.47
C GLY A 133 7.43 -15.36 9.77
N ARG A 134 7.22 -14.18 9.17
CA ARG A 134 8.28 -13.42 8.48
C ARG A 134 9.04 -12.45 9.41
N ALA A 135 8.57 -12.23 10.62
CA ALA A 135 9.28 -11.41 11.62
C ALA A 135 10.48 -12.18 12.17
N LYS A 136 11.58 -11.46 12.34
CA LYS A 136 12.82 -12.01 12.91
C LYS A 136 13.03 -11.46 14.32
#